data_d0361ca2f9a88bf0c3c1d032e2391df1
#
_entry.id   d0361ca2f9a88bf0c3c1d032e2391df1
#
_cell.length_a   1.000
_cell.length_b   1.000
_cell.length_c   1.000
_cell.angle_alpha   90.00
_cell.angle_beta   90.00
_cell.angle_gamma   90.00
#
_symmetry.space_group_name_H-M   'P 1'
#
loop_
_entity.id
_entity.type
_entity.pdbx_description
1 polymer ?
#
loop_
_entity_poly.entity_id
_entity_poly.type
_entity_poly.pdbx_seq_one_letter_code
_entity_poly.pdbx_strand_id
1 'polypeptide(L)'
;FEYRETIKRLALLSGDYPAIEGVLLDDMSSIGIDKGFRPEHIREIRRLLDEGCPRIKTWGVVYTMNFNRPDINEYMRELDVISLWTWHARDVVNLEQNVLRVRESFPEKPIVVGLYLYDYGEGRRMPMDLLKLQCGTALALLEGKQIQGLVFLTIDNDAEAVEWTT
;
A
#
# COMPACT_ATOMS: atom_id res chain seq x y z
N PHE A 1 -0.50 13.38 -15.91
CA PHE A 1 0.04 13.35 -14.54
C PHE A 1 1.42 14.00 -14.51
N GLU A 2 1.63 14.96 -13.61
CA GLU A 2 2.88 15.74 -13.47
C GLU A 2 3.86 15.07 -12.50
N TYR A 3 4.15 13.79 -12.66
CA TYR A 3 5.06 13.07 -11.75
C TYR A 3 6.52 13.03 -12.25
N ARG A 4 6.77 13.28 -13.54
CA ARG A 4 8.09 13.05 -14.15
C ARG A 4 9.23 13.77 -13.45
N GLU A 5 9.08 15.07 -13.20
CA GLU A 5 10.12 15.87 -12.53
C GLU A 5 10.26 15.46 -11.05
N THR A 6 9.15 15.13 -10.39
CA THR A 6 9.18 14.63 -9.02
C THR A 6 9.97 13.32 -8.92
N ILE A 7 9.72 12.37 -9.84
CA ILE A 7 10.42 11.07 -9.86
C ILE A 7 11.91 11.25 -10.15
N LYS A 8 12.28 12.09 -11.13
CA LYS A 8 13.69 12.38 -11.41
C LYS A 8 14.39 13.01 -10.20
N ARG A 9 13.74 13.98 -9.55
CA ARG A 9 14.27 14.61 -8.33
C ARG A 9 14.43 13.59 -7.20
N LEU A 10 13.45 12.70 -7.01
CA LEU A 10 13.52 11.62 -6.02
C LEU A 10 14.71 10.69 -6.31
N ALA A 11 14.89 10.29 -7.57
CA ALA A 11 16.00 9.45 -7.98
C ALA A 11 17.35 10.10 -7.67
N LEU A 12 17.50 11.40 -7.91
CA LEU A 12 18.71 12.17 -7.53
C LEU A 12 18.90 12.21 -6.01
N LEU A 13 17.87 12.58 -5.25
CA LEU A 13 17.94 12.66 -3.79
C LEU A 13 18.29 11.29 -3.15
N SER A 14 17.82 10.22 -3.71
CA SER A 14 18.11 8.87 -3.19
C SER A 14 19.58 8.48 -3.29
N GLY A 15 20.34 9.11 -4.18
CA GLY A 15 21.80 8.97 -4.23
C GLY A 15 22.48 9.52 -2.98
N ASP A 16 22.00 10.67 -2.48
CA ASP A 16 22.53 11.33 -1.28
C ASP A 16 21.93 10.74 0.02
N TYR A 17 20.73 10.14 -0.07
CA TYR A 17 19.99 9.60 1.06
C TYR A 17 19.72 8.10 0.88
N PRO A 18 20.65 7.20 1.27
CA PRO A 18 20.51 5.75 1.10
C PRO A 18 19.30 5.12 1.80
N ALA A 19 18.75 5.79 2.81
CA ALA A 19 17.53 5.36 3.52
C ALA A 19 16.26 5.49 2.68
N ILE A 20 16.27 6.20 1.54
CA ILE A 20 15.15 6.23 0.61
C ILE A 20 15.18 4.92 -0.19
N GLU A 21 14.25 4.01 0.09
CA GLU A 21 14.18 2.68 -0.53
C GLU A 21 13.08 2.54 -1.59
N GLY A 22 12.09 3.44 -1.56
CA GLY A 22 10.95 3.34 -2.46
C GLY A 22 10.18 4.62 -2.66
N VAL A 23 9.30 4.59 -3.65
CA VAL A 23 8.25 5.58 -3.88
C VAL A 23 6.89 4.91 -3.72
N LEU A 24 6.04 5.46 -2.86
CA LEU A 24 4.67 4.99 -2.67
C LEU A 24 3.73 5.74 -3.61
N LEU A 25 3.07 4.99 -4.49
CA LEU A 25 2.01 5.48 -5.38
C LEU A 25 0.68 5.37 -4.63
N ASP A 26 0.35 6.44 -3.91
CA ASP A 26 -0.86 6.51 -3.11
C ASP A 26 -2.10 6.69 -3.99
N ASP A 27 -3.25 6.17 -3.53
CA ASP A 27 -4.56 6.23 -4.20
C ASP A 27 -4.58 5.78 -5.68
N MET A 28 -3.52 5.12 -6.17
CA MET A 28 -3.42 4.74 -7.57
C MET A 28 -4.53 3.80 -8.02
N SER A 29 -4.96 2.88 -7.14
CA SER A 29 -5.98 1.85 -7.44
C SER A 29 -7.43 2.35 -7.29
N SER A 30 -7.62 3.59 -6.89
CA SER A 30 -8.93 4.24 -6.71
C SER A 30 -9.02 5.53 -7.52
N ILE A 31 -8.81 6.67 -6.89
CA ILE A 31 -8.87 8.01 -7.51
C ILE A 31 -7.91 8.13 -8.70
N GLY A 32 -6.74 7.50 -8.63
CA GLY A 32 -5.75 7.50 -9.71
C GLY A 32 -6.35 6.91 -11.00
N ILE A 33 -6.93 5.72 -10.93
CA ILE A 33 -7.55 5.05 -12.08
C ILE A 33 -8.69 5.89 -12.66
N ASP A 34 -9.53 6.46 -11.80
CA ASP A 34 -10.66 7.30 -12.23
C ASP A 34 -10.20 8.59 -12.92
N LYS A 35 -9.03 9.11 -12.54
CA LYS A 35 -8.36 10.25 -13.20
C LYS A 35 -7.51 9.85 -14.42
N GLY A 36 -7.56 8.60 -14.85
CA GLY A 36 -6.84 8.13 -16.03
C GLY A 36 -5.42 7.61 -15.77
N PHE A 37 -5.03 7.36 -14.52
CA PHE A 37 -3.79 6.63 -14.24
C PHE A 37 -3.91 5.22 -14.84
N ARG A 38 -2.85 4.73 -15.47
CA ARG A 38 -2.82 3.43 -16.17
C ARG A 38 -1.54 2.67 -15.82
N PRO A 39 -1.47 1.35 -16.05
CA PRO A 39 -0.26 0.55 -15.82
C PRO A 39 0.98 1.11 -16.53
N GLU A 40 0.80 1.73 -17.71
CA GLU A 40 1.87 2.39 -18.48
C GLU A 40 2.57 3.49 -17.69
N HIS A 41 1.84 4.21 -16.81
CA HIS A 41 2.43 5.26 -15.98
C HIS A 41 3.35 4.64 -14.91
N ILE A 42 3.00 3.46 -14.36
CA ILE A 42 3.89 2.74 -13.42
C ILE A 42 5.17 2.30 -14.14
N ARG A 43 5.05 1.75 -15.34
CA ARG A 43 6.21 1.38 -16.17
C ARG A 43 7.11 2.58 -16.46
N GLU A 44 6.51 3.73 -16.76
CA GLU A 44 7.27 4.96 -16.99
C GLU A 44 7.98 5.44 -15.72
N ILE A 45 7.29 5.42 -14.58
CA ILE A 45 7.90 5.74 -13.26
C ILE A 45 9.08 4.80 -13.01
N ARG A 46 8.90 3.49 -13.20
CA ARG A 46 9.98 2.51 -13.02
C ARG A 46 11.18 2.83 -13.93
N ARG A 47 10.95 3.11 -15.21
CA ARG A 47 12.01 3.48 -16.14
C ARG A 47 12.79 4.73 -15.69
N LEU A 48 12.07 5.77 -15.24
CA LEU A 48 12.71 7.01 -14.74
C LEU A 48 13.55 6.75 -13.47
N LEU A 49 13.08 5.86 -12.60
CA LEU A 49 13.83 5.45 -11.42
C LEU A 49 15.07 4.64 -11.81
N ASP A 50 14.95 3.71 -12.76
CA ASP A 50 16.07 2.88 -13.24
C ASP A 50 17.18 3.72 -13.88
N GLU A 51 16.83 4.79 -14.58
CA GLU A 51 17.80 5.73 -15.17
C GLU A 51 18.58 6.53 -14.11
N GLY A 52 17.95 6.87 -12.98
CA GLY A 52 18.54 7.71 -11.94
C GLY A 52 19.06 6.94 -10.73
N CYS A 53 18.26 5.97 -10.24
CA CYS A 53 18.61 5.15 -9.08
C CYS A 53 17.83 3.82 -9.08
N PRO A 54 18.36 2.76 -9.71
CA PRO A 54 17.65 1.50 -9.92
C PRO A 54 17.30 0.72 -8.63
N ARG A 55 17.90 1.07 -7.49
CA ARG A 55 17.58 0.43 -6.21
C ARG A 55 16.22 0.85 -5.63
N ILE A 56 15.67 1.99 -6.06
CA ILE A 56 14.40 2.51 -5.58
C ILE A 56 13.24 1.65 -6.11
N LYS A 57 12.38 1.18 -5.23
CA LYS A 57 11.24 0.34 -5.56
C LYS A 57 9.96 1.15 -5.73
N THR A 58 9.09 0.71 -6.63
CA THR A 58 7.73 1.24 -6.77
C THR A 58 6.78 0.46 -5.87
N TRP A 59 6.19 1.14 -4.91
CA TRP A 59 5.16 0.61 -4.02
C TRP A 59 3.81 1.18 -4.45
N GLY A 60 2.78 0.36 -4.54
CA GLY A 60 1.46 0.85 -4.91
C GLY A 60 0.40 0.51 -3.87
N VAL A 61 -0.38 1.51 -3.48
CA VAL A 61 -1.55 1.32 -2.62
C VAL A 61 -2.65 0.64 -3.42
N VAL A 62 -3.05 -0.55 -2.95
CA VAL A 62 -4.12 -1.35 -3.51
C VAL A 62 -5.18 -1.58 -2.45
N TYR A 63 -6.40 -1.13 -2.71
CA TYR A 63 -7.52 -1.34 -1.80
C TYR A 63 -8.24 -2.66 -2.12
N THR A 64 -8.55 -3.44 -1.09
CA THR A 64 -9.25 -4.73 -1.23
C THR A 64 -10.62 -4.59 -1.88
N MET A 65 -11.29 -3.44 -1.69
CA MET A 65 -12.56 -3.12 -2.36
C MET A 65 -12.45 -3.06 -3.90
N ASN A 66 -11.24 -2.85 -4.43
CA ASN A 66 -10.98 -2.75 -5.87
C ASN A 66 -10.68 -4.12 -6.53
N PHE A 67 -10.67 -5.21 -5.77
CA PHE A 67 -10.40 -6.54 -6.32
C PHE A 67 -11.42 -7.04 -7.36
N ASN A 68 -12.59 -6.43 -7.41
CA ASN A 68 -13.61 -6.73 -8.44
C ASN A 68 -13.36 -5.99 -9.76
N ARG A 69 -12.39 -5.07 -9.82
CA ARG A 69 -12.00 -4.41 -11.07
C ARG A 69 -11.26 -5.41 -11.96
N PRO A 70 -11.65 -5.54 -13.24
CA PRO A 70 -11.05 -6.52 -14.13
C PRO A 70 -9.58 -6.23 -14.45
N ASP A 71 -9.18 -4.97 -14.35
CA ASP A 71 -7.84 -4.46 -14.70
C ASP A 71 -6.87 -4.39 -13.52
N ILE A 72 -7.31 -4.61 -12.27
CA ILE A 72 -6.46 -4.41 -11.06
C ILE A 72 -5.17 -5.24 -11.09
N ASN A 73 -5.22 -6.45 -11.62
CA ASN A 73 -4.04 -7.30 -11.73
C ASN A 73 -2.97 -6.75 -12.69
N GLU A 74 -3.37 -5.94 -13.67
CA GLU A 74 -2.42 -5.29 -14.58
C GLU A 74 -1.59 -4.24 -13.84
N TYR A 75 -2.24 -3.45 -12.95
CA TYR A 75 -1.54 -2.50 -12.09
C TYR A 75 -0.60 -3.21 -11.11
N MET A 76 -1.09 -4.22 -10.40
CA MET A 76 -0.28 -4.97 -9.43
C MET A 76 0.95 -5.63 -10.08
N ARG A 77 0.84 -6.04 -11.35
CA ARG A 77 1.94 -6.64 -12.09
C ARG A 77 3.12 -5.69 -12.28
N GLU A 78 2.84 -4.40 -12.48
CA GLU A 78 3.87 -3.39 -12.73
C GLU A 78 4.56 -2.86 -11.46
N LEU A 79 4.03 -3.13 -10.27
CA LEU A 79 4.62 -2.72 -9.00
C LEU A 79 5.77 -3.63 -8.58
N ASP A 80 6.76 -3.09 -7.88
CA ASP A 80 7.78 -3.88 -7.19
C ASP A 80 7.25 -4.42 -5.85
N VAL A 81 6.40 -3.65 -5.15
CA VAL A 81 5.81 -4.00 -3.86
C VAL A 81 4.32 -3.66 -3.87
N ILE A 82 3.49 -4.58 -3.41
CA ILE A 82 2.05 -4.36 -3.25
C ILE A 82 1.79 -3.90 -1.81
N SER A 83 1.28 -2.67 -1.64
CA SER A 83 0.81 -2.16 -0.36
C SER A 83 -0.71 -2.35 -0.29
N LEU A 84 -1.15 -3.37 0.46
CA LEU A 84 -2.54 -3.82 0.50
C LEU A 84 -3.29 -3.21 1.68
N TRP A 85 -4.43 -2.56 1.40
CA TRP A 85 -5.21 -1.80 2.38
C TRP A 85 -6.67 -2.20 2.39
N THR A 86 -7.28 -2.24 3.59
CA THR A 86 -8.71 -2.51 3.78
C THR A 86 -9.41 -1.22 4.22
N TRP A 87 -10.23 -0.64 3.32
CA TRP A 87 -10.84 0.67 3.51
C TRP A 87 -11.92 0.72 4.60
N HIS A 88 -12.79 -0.30 4.64
CA HIS A 88 -13.85 -0.42 5.66
C HIS A 88 -13.41 -1.34 6.77
N ALA A 89 -13.53 -0.91 8.03
CA ALA A 89 -13.17 -1.73 9.17
C ALA A 89 -13.89 -3.10 9.20
N ARG A 90 -15.17 -3.14 8.80
CA ARG A 90 -15.95 -4.38 8.73
C ARG A 90 -15.35 -5.45 7.82
N ASP A 91 -14.58 -5.05 6.82
CA ASP A 91 -13.98 -5.95 5.83
C ASP A 91 -12.63 -6.54 6.29
N VAL A 92 -12.12 -6.10 7.45
CA VAL A 92 -10.90 -6.61 8.07
C VAL A 92 -10.99 -8.11 8.37
N VAL A 93 -12.19 -8.64 8.58
CA VAL A 93 -12.43 -10.08 8.76
C VAL A 93 -11.94 -10.93 7.57
N ASN A 94 -11.79 -10.32 6.40
CA ASN A 94 -11.31 -10.97 5.18
C ASN A 94 -9.82 -10.73 4.91
N LEU A 95 -9.06 -10.10 5.84
CA LEU A 95 -7.69 -9.68 5.60
C LEU A 95 -6.79 -10.83 5.16
N GLU A 96 -6.82 -11.95 5.87
CA GLU A 96 -6.02 -13.14 5.53
C GLU A 96 -6.36 -13.65 4.12
N GLN A 97 -7.64 -13.81 3.83
CA GLN A 97 -8.09 -14.29 2.52
C GLN A 97 -7.67 -13.34 1.38
N ASN A 98 -7.73 -12.04 1.62
CA ASN A 98 -7.31 -11.05 0.65
C ASN A 98 -5.80 -11.10 0.39
N VAL A 99 -4.99 -11.30 1.43
CA VAL A 99 -3.53 -11.49 1.27
C VAL A 99 -3.24 -12.77 0.49
N LEU A 100 -3.88 -13.88 0.83
CA LEU A 100 -3.69 -15.16 0.12
C LEU A 100 -4.07 -15.04 -1.37
N ARG A 101 -5.17 -14.36 -1.69
CA ARG A 101 -5.56 -14.07 -3.08
C ARG A 101 -4.48 -13.34 -3.86
N VAL A 102 -3.87 -12.31 -3.25
CA VAL A 102 -2.75 -11.57 -3.89
C VAL A 102 -1.54 -12.48 -4.03
N ARG A 103 -1.22 -13.27 -3.00
CA ARG A 103 -0.10 -14.21 -3.01
C ARG A 103 -0.22 -15.28 -4.09
N GLU A 104 -1.41 -15.82 -4.30
CA GLU A 104 -1.69 -16.78 -5.38
C GLU A 104 -1.46 -16.17 -6.77
N SER A 105 -1.84 -14.91 -6.97
CA SER A 105 -1.67 -14.22 -8.24
C SER A 105 -0.24 -13.73 -8.48
N PHE A 106 0.50 -13.41 -7.42
CA PHE A 106 1.85 -12.82 -7.43
C PHE A 106 2.73 -13.45 -6.35
N PRO A 107 3.13 -14.72 -6.49
CA PRO A 107 3.83 -15.47 -5.44
C PRO A 107 5.17 -14.86 -5.03
N GLU A 108 5.87 -14.22 -5.96
CA GLU A 108 7.21 -13.65 -5.72
C GLU A 108 7.19 -12.16 -5.31
N LYS A 109 6.03 -11.48 -5.42
CA LYS A 109 5.99 -10.05 -5.07
C LYS A 109 5.93 -9.83 -3.57
N PRO A 110 6.74 -8.91 -3.03
CA PRO A 110 6.57 -8.45 -1.65
C PRO A 110 5.19 -7.82 -1.45
N ILE A 111 4.54 -8.21 -0.35
CA ILE A 111 3.28 -7.63 0.10
C ILE A 111 3.53 -6.95 1.44
N VAL A 112 3.13 -5.70 1.59
CA VAL A 112 3.03 -5.02 2.88
C VAL A 112 1.56 -4.72 3.15
N VAL A 113 1.13 -4.90 4.39
CA VAL A 113 -0.26 -4.67 4.77
C VAL A 113 -0.39 -3.32 5.46
N GLY A 114 -1.29 -2.51 4.97
CA GLY A 114 -1.69 -1.27 5.61
C GLY A 114 -2.73 -1.52 6.71
N LEU A 115 -2.47 -0.96 7.88
CA LEU A 115 -3.31 -1.06 9.07
C LEU A 115 -3.82 0.32 9.43
N TYR A 116 -5.12 0.53 9.28
CA TYR A 116 -5.77 1.76 9.67
C TYR A 116 -6.07 1.77 11.17
N LEU A 117 -5.75 2.88 11.85
CA LEU A 117 -6.20 3.17 13.22
C LEU A 117 -7.52 3.97 13.22
N TYR A 118 -8.04 4.26 12.04
CA TYR A 118 -9.28 4.96 11.79
C TYR A 118 -10.09 4.23 10.70
N ASP A 119 -11.40 4.09 10.86
CA ASP A 119 -12.31 3.49 9.86
C ASP A 119 -12.67 4.57 8.82
N TYR A 120 -11.89 4.66 7.76
CA TYR A 120 -12.11 5.64 6.69
C TYR A 120 -13.41 5.39 5.93
N GLY A 121 -13.86 4.15 5.86
CA GLY A 121 -15.10 3.79 5.19
C GLY A 121 -16.34 4.34 5.86
N GLU A 122 -16.33 4.45 7.21
CA GLU A 122 -17.45 4.94 8.00
C GLU A 122 -17.18 6.31 8.65
N GLY A 123 -15.98 6.88 8.46
CA GLY A 123 -15.61 8.19 8.99
C GLY A 123 -15.58 8.24 10.53
N ARG A 124 -15.13 7.19 11.18
CA ARG A 124 -15.12 7.06 12.64
C ARG A 124 -13.86 6.35 13.14
N ARG A 125 -13.66 6.34 14.45
CA ARG A 125 -12.59 5.55 15.08
C ARG A 125 -12.74 4.08 14.74
N MET A 126 -11.61 3.42 14.51
CA MET A 126 -11.57 1.97 14.33
C MET A 126 -12.13 1.28 15.58
N PRO A 127 -13.16 0.42 15.47
CA PRO A 127 -13.65 -0.37 16.58
C PRO A 127 -12.52 -1.25 17.15
N MET A 128 -12.39 -1.28 18.49
CA MET A 128 -11.25 -1.93 19.16
C MET A 128 -11.13 -3.42 18.87
N ASP A 129 -12.25 -4.12 18.75
CA ASP A 129 -12.29 -5.53 18.39
C ASP A 129 -11.76 -5.78 16.97
N LEU A 130 -12.12 -4.92 16.01
CA LEU A 130 -11.62 -4.98 14.65
C LEU A 130 -10.15 -4.54 14.55
N LEU A 131 -9.72 -3.56 15.36
CA LEU A 131 -8.31 -3.19 15.45
C LEU A 131 -7.46 -4.37 15.97
N LYS A 132 -7.90 -5.02 17.04
CA LYS A 132 -7.23 -6.21 17.59
C LYS A 132 -7.19 -7.36 16.56
N LEU A 133 -8.30 -7.60 15.88
CA LEU A 133 -8.37 -8.60 14.83
C LEU A 133 -7.39 -8.29 13.69
N GLN A 134 -7.40 -7.05 13.19
CA GLN A 134 -6.51 -6.59 12.13
C GLN A 134 -5.03 -6.78 12.51
N CYS A 135 -4.63 -6.31 13.68
CA CYS A 135 -3.25 -6.43 14.15
C CYS A 135 -2.85 -7.90 14.39
N GLY A 136 -3.72 -8.70 15.00
CA GLY A 136 -3.45 -10.12 15.25
C GLY A 136 -3.31 -10.91 13.96
N THR A 137 -4.21 -10.71 13.00
CA THR A 137 -4.14 -11.36 11.68
C THR A 137 -2.88 -10.93 10.93
N ALA A 138 -2.57 -9.63 10.91
CA ALA A 138 -1.39 -9.12 10.23
C ALA A 138 -0.08 -9.65 10.85
N LEU A 139 -0.01 -9.77 12.17
CA LEU A 139 1.13 -10.37 12.87
C LEU A 139 1.29 -11.85 12.47
N ALA A 140 0.22 -12.63 12.50
CA ALA A 140 0.26 -14.05 12.09
C ALA A 140 0.73 -14.22 10.62
N LEU A 141 0.26 -13.35 9.71
CA LEU A 141 0.68 -13.33 8.31
C LEU A 141 2.18 -12.96 8.16
N LEU A 142 2.68 -12.06 8.99
CA LEU A 142 4.09 -11.66 9.01
C LEU A 142 4.98 -12.80 9.53
N GLU A 143 4.62 -13.43 10.65
CA GLU A 143 5.30 -14.59 11.21
C GLU A 143 5.28 -15.78 10.25
N GLY A 144 4.15 -16.00 9.57
CA GLY A 144 3.99 -17.00 8.52
C GLY A 144 4.68 -16.66 7.19
N LYS A 145 5.39 -15.51 7.10
CA LYS A 145 6.10 -15.01 5.90
C LYS A 145 5.19 -14.82 4.68
N GLN A 146 3.89 -14.67 4.91
CA GLN A 146 2.93 -14.35 3.84
C GLN A 146 3.00 -12.89 3.42
N ILE A 147 3.46 -12.00 4.31
CA ILE A 147 3.74 -10.59 4.05
C ILE A 147 5.14 -10.23 4.54
N GLN A 148 5.69 -9.11 4.03
CA GLN A 148 7.04 -8.65 4.34
C GLN A 148 7.08 -7.43 5.27
N GLY A 149 5.94 -6.83 5.58
CA GLY A 149 5.91 -5.67 6.46
C GLY A 149 4.51 -5.15 6.72
N LEU A 150 4.45 -4.18 7.62
CA LEU A 150 3.24 -3.48 8.05
C LEU A 150 3.43 -1.98 7.91
N VAL A 151 2.36 -1.27 7.57
CA VAL A 151 2.30 0.20 7.54
C VAL A 151 1.11 0.63 8.38
N PHE A 152 1.34 1.45 9.41
CA PHE A 152 0.26 2.01 10.23
C PHE A 152 -0.09 3.42 9.74
N LEU A 153 -1.38 3.70 9.62
CA LEU A 153 -1.88 5.02 9.27
C LEU A 153 -3.01 5.44 10.21
N THR A 154 -2.88 6.66 10.74
CA THR A 154 -3.91 7.31 11.56
C THR A 154 -4.12 8.76 11.10
N ILE A 155 -5.22 9.36 11.55
CA ILE A 155 -5.46 10.80 11.40
C ILE A 155 -4.81 11.51 12.60
N ASP A 156 -3.91 12.45 12.31
CA ASP A 156 -3.04 13.11 13.30
C ASP A 156 -3.74 14.07 14.27
N ASN A 157 -5.04 14.33 14.12
CA ASN A 157 -5.74 15.40 14.84
C ASN A 157 -6.56 14.95 16.04
N ASP A 158 -6.47 13.68 16.44
CA ASP A 158 -7.21 13.20 17.60
C ASP A 158 -6.26 13.03 18.78
N ALA A 159 -6.23 14.04 19.70
CA ALA A 159 -5.43 13.97 20.92
C ALA A 159 -5.76 12.71 21.75
N GLU A 160 -6.95 12.14 21.57
CA GLU A 160 -7.35 10.88 22.17
C GLU A 160 -6.75 9.65 21.44
N ALA A 161 -6.34 9.76 20.16
CA ALA A 161 -5.65 8.65 19.45
C ALA A 161 -4.24 8.38 20.04
N VAL A 162 -3.62 9.39 20.64
CA VAL A 162 -2.30 9.27 21.29
C VAL A 162 -2.36 8.46 22.59
N GLU A 163 -3.49 8.46 23.30
CA GLU A 163 -3.66 7.65 24.52
C GLU A 163 -3.69 6.13 24.26
N TRP A 164 -3.78 5.69 23.01
CA TRP A 164 -3.85 4.27 22.64
C TRP A 164 -2.49 3.63 22.37
N THR A 165 -1.44 4.44 22.27
CA THR A 165 -0.07 3.97 21.94
C THR A 165 0.87 3.99 23.13
N THR A 166 0.40 4.43 24.29
CA THR A 166 1.13 4.38 25.57
C THR A 166 0.56 3.32 26.50
#